data_15ae8dbfb915cfbc7a9df80fe9b3aeef
#
_entry.id   15ae8dbfb915cfbc7a9df80fe9b3aeef
#
_cell.length_a   1.000
_cell.length_b   1.000
_cell.length_c   1.000
_cell.angle_alpha   90.00
_cell.angle_beta   90.00
_cell.angle_gamma   90.00
#
_symmetry.space_group_name_H-M   'P 1'
#
loop_
_entity.id
_entity.type
_entity.pdbx_description
1 polymer ?
#
loop_
_entity_poly.entity_id
_entity_poly.type
_entity_poly.pdbx_seq_one_letter_code
_entity_poly.pdbx_strand_id
1 'polypeptide(L)'
;MKVRFLGSGDAFGSGGRFQTCIHLESSATQTLVDCGASSLIAMRRFGVDPPAIDTVILSHLHGDHFGGVPFLILDGQFTRRTRPLVVVGPPGVEARVREAMEVLFPGSSTVPRRFDVRFAELADRLTLELASISVTPFGVVHASGAPPLALRIACDGKIVAYSGDTEWTDSLIDAARGADLFIAEALFFDKAVKYHLDLATLLGHRSELECRRLIVTHMSEDMLRRRDTLEVETAEDGKVVVV
;
A
#
# COMPACT_ATOMS: atom_id res chain seq x y z
N MET A 1 13.80 10.88 1.18
CA MET A 1 12.90 9.78 1.59
C MET A 1 13.27 8.51 0.86
N LYS A 2 13.27 7.34 1.53
CA LYS A 2 13.45 6.04 0.88
C LYS A 2 12.09 5.34 0.75
N VAL A 3 11.88 4.70 -0.38
CA VAL A 3 10.72 3.85 -0.67
C VAL A 3 11.23 2.43 -0.89
N ARG A 4 10.76 1.47 -0.11
CA ARG A 4 11.13 0.07 -0.23
C ARG A 4 9.90 -0.77 -0.52
N PHE A 5 9.95 -1.58 -1.56
CA PHE A 5 8.92 -2.57 -1.85
C PHE A 5 9.19 -3.80 -1.00
N LEU A 6 8.49 -3.93 0.14
CA LEU A 6 8.58 -5.13 0.98
C LEU A 6 7.85 -6.30 0.33
N GLY A 7 6.73 -6.01 -0.33
CA GLY A 7 5.99 -6.92 -1.17
C GLY A 7 5.48 -6.18 -2.42
N SER A 8 5.69 -6.78 -3.57
CA SER A 8 5.37 -6.22 -4.89
C SER A 8 4.47 -7.15 -5.72
N GLY A 9 4.00 -8.23 -5.11
CA GLY A 9 3.15 -9.24 -5.75
C GLY A 9 1.67 -8.87 -5.71
N ASP A 10 0.93 -9.62 -6.51
CA ASP A 10 -0.53 -9.64 -6.54
C ASP A 10 -1.12 -10.45 -5.38
N ALA A 11 -2.45 -10.60 -5.36
CA ALA A 11 -3.17 -11.35 -4.33
C ALA A 11 -2.69 -12.81 -4.17
N PHE A 12 -2.19 -13.39 -5.24
CA PHE A 12 -1.86 -14.82 -5.32
C PHE A 12 -0.36 -15.11 -5.19
N GLY A 13 0.47 -14.07 -5.05
CA GLY A 13 1.92 -14.20 -4.91
C GLY A 13 2.59 -14.69 -6.18
N SER A 14 2.14 -14.22 -7.35
CA SER A 14 2.73 -14.52 -8.65
C SER A 14 4.25 -14.33 -8.64
N GLY A 15 4.98 -15.28 -9.21
CA GLY A 15 6.44 -15.29 -9.19
C GLY A 15 7.07 -15.49 -7.80
N GLY A 16 6.32 -15.98 -6.81
CA GLY A 16 6.78 -16.17 -5.43
C GLY A 16 6.93 -14.87 -4.64
N ARG A 17 6.33 -13.78 -5.10
CA ARG A 17 6.42 -12.45 -4.48
C ARG A 17 5.54 -12.32 -3.26
N PHE A 18 5.97 -11.49 -2.31
CA PHE A 18 5.14 -11.09 -1.18
C PHE A 18 4.01 -10.16 -1.65
N GLN A 19 2.87 -10.25 -0.99
CA GLN A 19 1.71 -9.39 -1.22
C GLN A 19 2.04 -7.92 -0.91
N THR A 20 1.26 -7.02 -1.47
CA THR A 20 1.53 -5.58 -1.48
C THR A 20 1.88 -5.03 -0.10
N CYS A 21 3.07 -4.45 0.00
CA CYS A 21 3.53 -3.70 1.16
C CYS A 21 4.66 -2.75 0.73
N ILE A 22 4.44 -1.46 0.81
CA ILE A 22 5.42 -0.44 0.45
C ILE A 22 5.84 0.31 1.71
N HIS A 23 7.12 0.30 2.02
CA HIS A 23 7.67 0.98 3.18
C HIS A 23 8.27 2.34 2.80
N LEU A 24 7.74 3.39 3.39
CA LEU A 24 8.26 4.75 3.30
C LEU A 24 9.08 5.04 4.56
N GLU A 25 10.38 5.29 4.37
CA GLU A 25 11.32 5.63 5.43
C GLU A 25 11.77 7.08 5.28
N SER A 26 11.52 7.87 6.30
CA SER A 26 12.00 9.24 6.41
C SER A 26 12.70 9.47 7.75
N SER A 27 13.25 10.68 7.94
CA SER A 27 13.84 11.06 9.24
C SER A 27 12.80 11.13 10.36
N ALA A 28 11.54 11.31 10.02
CA ALA A 28 10.45 11.59 10.95
C ALA A 28 9.44 10.45 11.11
N THR A 29 9.37 9.50 10.17
CA THR A 29 8.37 8.43 10.21
C THR A 29 8.81 7.17 9.46
N GLN A 30 8.28 6.04 9.92
CA GLN A 30 8.33 4.73 9.28
C GLN A 30 6.89 4.32 8.94
N THR A 31 6.52 4.45 7.68
CA THR A 31 5.13 4.26 7.24
C THR A 31 5.02 3.09 6.27
N LEU A 32 3.98 2.27 6.42
CA LEU A 32 3.59 1.28 5.42
C LEU A 32 2.44 1.83 4.59
N VAL A 33 2.54 1.68 3.28
CA VAL A 33 1.43 1.84 2.34
C VAL A 33 1.03 0.44 1.93
N ASP A 34 -0.17 0.06 2.31
CA ASP A 34 -0.68 -1.30 2.37
C ASP A 34 0.16 -2.24 3.26
N CYS A 35 -0.47 -3.30 3.72
CA CYS A 35 0.10 -4.29 4.60
C CYS A 35 -0.60 -5.65 4.34
N GLY A 36 -0.26 -6.29 3.22
CA GLY A 36 -0.80 -7.60 2.84
C GLY A 36 -0.40 -8.69 3.84
N ALA A 37 -1.05 -9.84 3.79
CA ALA A 37 -0.90 -10.90 4.80
C ALA A 37 0.54 -11.41 4.98
N SER A 38 1.40 -11.27 3.97
CA SER A 38 2.82 -11.67 4.03
C SER A 38 3.76 -10.57 4.55
N SER A 39 3.26 -9.36 4.85
CA SER A 39 4.08 -8.17 5.14
C SER A 39 4.99 -8.33 6.36
N LEU A 40 4.54 -9.00 7.42
CA LEU A 40 5.37 -9.20 8.61
C LEU A 40 6.59 -10.10 8.32
N ILE A 41 6.42 -11.11 7.47
CA ILE A 41 7.52 -11.98 7.01
C ILE A 41 8.48 -11.17 6.13
N ALA A 42 7.95 -10.36 5.21
CA ALA A 42 8.73 -9.52 4.33
C ALA A 42 9.54 -8.46 5.11
N MET A 43 8.94 -7.79 6.11
CA MET A 43 9.67 -6.86 6.99
C MET A 43 10.89 -7.51 7.62
N ARG A 44 10.72 -8.69 8.22
CA ARG A 44 11.83 -9.44 8.84
C ARG A 44 12.89 -9.85 7.83
N ARG A 45 12.47 -10.30 6.65
CA ARG A 45 13.37 -10.70 5.56
C ARG A 45 14.25 -9.55 5.07
N PHE A 46 13.70 -8.35 4.99
CA PHE A 46 14.38 -7.16 4.48
C PHE A 46 14.92 -6.22 5.58
N GLY A 47 14.92 -6.67 6.84
CA GLY A 47 15.53 -5.94 7.95
C GLY A 47 14.76 -4.67 8.36
N VAL A 48 13.45 -4.63 8.15
CA VAL A 48 12.57 -3.59 8.67
C VAL A 48 12.02 -4.05 10.02
N ASP A 49 12.21 -3.24 11.06
CA ASP A 49 11.76 -3.54 12.42
C ASP A 49 10.24 -3.27 12.57
N PRO A 50 9.38 -4.29 12.78
CA PRO A 50 7.95 -4.07 12.88
C PRO A 50 7.53 -3.12 14.02
N PRO A 51 8.12 -3.14 15.22
CA PRO A 51 7.88 -2.15 16.26
C PRO A 51 8.20 -0.70 15.89
N ALA A 52 9.04 -0.46 14.89
CA ALA A 52 9.39 0.89 14.44
C ALA A 52 8.33 1.52 13.54
N ILE A 53 7.42 0.75 12.98
CA ILE A 53 6.37 1.28 12.09
C ILE A 53 5.42 2.16 12.89
N ASP A 54 5.27 3.42 12.48
CA ASP A 54 4.40 4.40 13.14
C ASP A 54 2.98 4.37 12.56
N THR A 55 2.88 4.22 11.24
CA THR A 55 1.63 4.37 10.50
C THR A 55 1.49 3.28 9.43
N VAL A 56 0.28 2.78 9.26
CA VAL A 56 -0.14 1.96 8.11
C VAL A 56 -1.25 2.70 7.39
N ILE A 57 -1.08 2.95 6.10
CA ILE A 57 -2.07 3.60 5.24
C ILE A 57 -2.58 2.57 4.24
N LEU A 58 -3.87 2.30 4.25
CA LEU A 58 -4.50 1.28 3.42
C LEU A 58 -5.24 1.91 2.25
N SER A 59 -4.97 1.42 1.04
CA SER A 59 -5.68 1.81 -0.17
C SER A 59 -7.08 1.23 -0.22
N HIS A 60 -7.23 -0.04 0.16
CA HIS A 60 -8.50 -0.75 0.21
C HIS A 60 -8.43 -1.97 1.16
N LEU A 61 -9.55 -2.72 1.30
CA LEU A 61 -9.68 -3.75 2.34
C LEU A 61 -9.72 -5.19 1.80
N HIS A 62 -8.95 -5.50 0.74
CA HIS A 62 -8.64 -6.88 0.36
C HIS A 62 -7.49 -7.44 1.18
N GLY A 63 -7.48 -8.77 1.39
CA GLY A 63 -6.52 -9.43 2.28
C GLY A 63 -5.05 -9.28 1.90
N ASP A 64 -4.76 -9.14 0.63
CA ASP A 64 -3.42 -8.87 0.08
C ASP A 64 -2.94 -7.42 0.25
N HIS A 65 -3.82 -6.52 0.77
CA HIS A 65 -3.50 -5.13 1.08
C HIS A 65 -3.64 -4.79 2.57
N PHE A 66 -4.56 -5.43 3.32
CA PHE A 66 -4.71 -5.14 4.75
C PHE A 66 -4.47 -6.35 5.67
N GLY A 67 -4.46 -7.58 5.13
CA GLY A 67 -4.47 -8.82 5.91
C GLY A 67 -3.26 -9.02 6.82
N GLY A 68 -2.19 -8.25 6.66
CA GLY A 68 -1.04 -8.24 7.55
C GLY A 68 -1.21 -7.38 8.80
N VAL A 69 -2.19 -6.47 8.82
CA VAL A 69 -2.41 -5.56 9.96
C VAL A 69 -2.74 -6.32 11.25
N PRO A 70 -3.63 -7.34 11.27
CA PRO A 70 -3.85 -8.18 12.44
C PRO A 70 -2.56 -8.81 12.99
N PHE A 71 -1.70 -9.32 12.11
CA PHE A 71 -0.42 -9.93 12.50
C PHE A 71 0.56 -8.89 13.04
N LEU A 72 0.62 -7.67 12.46
CA LEU A 72 1.47 -6.58 12.94
C LEU A 72 1.05 -6.11 14.34
N ILE A 73 -0.25 -5.99 14.58
CA ILE A 73 -0.80 -5.62 15.90
C ILE A 73 -0.47 -6.70 16.93
N LEU A 74 -0.66 -7.98 16.58
CA LEU A 74 -0.38 -9.09 17.48
C LEU A 74 1.12 -9.22 17.76
N ASP A 75 1.98 -9.12 16.74
CA ASP A 75 3.43 -9.11 16.89
C ASP A 75 3.90 -8.01 17.85
N GLY A 76 3.34 -6.80 17.73
CA GLY A 76 3.63 -5.69 18.64
C GLY A 76 3.34 -6.01 20.11
N GLN A 77 2.33 -6.82 20.39
CA GLN A 77 2.02 -7.29 21.74
C GLN A 77 3.10 -8.23 22.27
N PHE A 78 3.58 -9.18 21.47
CA PHE A 78 4.61 -10.14 21.85
C PHE A 78 6.01 -9.52 21.91
N THR A 79 6.32 -8.56 21.05
CA THR A 79 7.58 -7.83 21.03
C THR A 79 7.64 -6.67 22.02
N ARG A 80 6.61 -6.51 22.86
CA ARG A 80 6.48 -5.46 23.90
C ARG A 80 6.56 -4.04 23.33
N ARG A 81 5.98 -3.83 22.16
CA ARG A 81 5.83 -2.50 21.58
C ARG A 81 5.18 -1.55 22.59
N THR A 82 5.70 -0.32 22.66
CA THR A 82 5.12 0.76 23.48
C THR A 82 4.72 1.98 22.64
N ARG A 83 5.26 2.10 21.43
CA ARG A 83 4.92 3.20 20.51
C ARG A 83 3.53 2.98 19.93
N PRO A 84 2.68 4.03 19.83
CA PRO A 84 1.39 3.91 19.16
C PRO A 84 1.52 3.41 17.72
N LEU A 85 0.51 2.73 17.22
CA LEU A 85 0.33 2.39 15.81
C LEU A 85 -0.91 3.11 15.30
N VAL A 86 -0.75 3.88 14.23
CA VAL A 86 -1.87 4.52 13.54
C VAL A 86 -2.19 3.71 12.29
N VAL A 87 -3.45 3.30 12.14
CA VAL A 87 -3.95 2.61 10.94
C VAL A 87 -4.97 3.53 10.27
N VAL A 88 -4.68 3.89 9.04
CA VAL A 88 -5.48 4.82 8.23
C VAL A 88 -6.00 4.07 7.02
N GLY A 89 -7.25 4.26 6.64
CA GLY A 89 -7.79 3.57 5.49
C GLY A 89 -9.20 4.04 5.12
N PRO A 90 -9.86 3.36 4.17
CA PRO A 90 -11.22 3.68 3.79
C PRO A 90 -12.20 3.52 4.95
N PRO A 91 -13.42 4.10 4.83
CA PRO A 91 -14.48 3.90 5.82
C PRO A 91 -14.69 2.44 6.19
N GLY A 92 -14.82 2.16 7.49
CA GLY A 92 -14.95 0.82 8.05
C GLY A 92 -13.63 0.09 8.33
N VAL A 93 -12.48 0.74 8.16
CA VAL A 93 -11.15 0.13 8.37
C VAL A 93 -11.00 -0.48 9.78
N GLU A 94 -11.43 0.22 10.83
CA GLU A 94 -11.35 -0.30 12.21
C GLU A 94 -12.18 -1.57 12.38
N ALA A 95 -13.43 -1.55 11.93
CA ALA A 95 -14.34 -2.69 12.03
C ALA A 95 -13.78 -3.91 11.30
N ARG A 96 -13.27 -3.71 10.07
CA ARG A 96 -12.70 -4.78 9.26
C ARG A 96 -11.43 -5.38 9.87
N VAL A 97 -10.53 -4.55 10.39
CA VAL A 97 -9.31 -5.04 11.07
C VAL A 97 -9.67 -5.83 12.32
N ARG A 98 -10.61 -5.34 13.14
CA ARG A 98 -11.08 -6.05 14.35
C ARG A 98 -11.75 -7.37 14.00
N GLU A 99 -12.61 -7.40 12.98
CA GLU A 99 -13.23 -8.62 12.48
C GLU A 99 -12.17 -9.65 12.04
N ALA A 100 -11.19 -9.22 11.24
CA ALA A 100 -10.09 -10.08 10.82
C ALA A 100 -9.27 -10.60 12.00
N MET A 101 -9.02 -9.79 13.03
CA MET A 101 -8.37 -10.23 14.26
C MET A 101 -9.16 -11.33 14.97
N GLU A 102 -10.49 -11.21 15.06
CA GLU A 102 -11.34 -12.23 15.70
C GLU A 102 -11.39 -13.52 14.89
N VAL A 103 -11.41 -13.43 13.55
CA VAL A 103 -11.39 -14.63 12.69
C VAL A 103 -10.06 -15.37 12.77
N LEU A 104 -8.94 -14.62 12.75
CA LEU A 104 -7.59 -15.21 12.73
C LEU A 104 -7.10 -15.60 14.12
N PHE A 105 -7.43 -14.81 15.14
CA PHE A 105 -6.96 -14.96 16.53
C PHE A 105 -8.10 -14.61 17.49
N PRO A 106 -9.06 -15.51 17.74
CA PRO A 106 -10.24 -15.22 18.56
C PRO A 106 -9.90 -14.57 19.90
N GLY A 107 -10.58 -13.48 20.24
CA GLY A 107 -10.37 -12.68 21.44
C GLY A 107 -9.25 -11.64 21.34
N SER A 108 -8.47 -11.65 20.27
CA SER A 108 -7.30 -10.76 20.17
C SER A 108 -7.63 -9.29 19.96
N SER A 109 -8.79 -8.95 19.42
CA SER A 109 -9.18 -7.55 19.16
C SER A 109 -9.38 -6.73 20.43
N THR A 110 -9.72 -7.38 21.55
CA THR A 110 -10.06 -6.76 22.83
C THR A 110 -9.00 -6.90 23.92
N VAL A 111 -7.92 -7.64 23.66
CA VAL A 111 -6.84 -7.84 24.64
C VAL A 111 -6.16 -6.51 24.97
N PRO A 112 -5.97 -6.17 26.28
CA PRO A 112 -5.20 -5.00 26.69
C PRO A 112 -3.76 -5.05 26.17
N ARG A 113 -3.30 -3.96 25.55
CA ARG A 113 -1.95 -3.83 24.97
C ARG A 113 -1.17 -2.73 25.69
N ARG A 114 0.16 -2.79 25.58
CA ARG A 114 1.07 -1.75 26.11
C ARG A 114 1.20 -0.55 25.16
N PHE A 115 0.53 -0.59 24.01
CA PHE A 115 0.53 0.47 23.01
C PHE A 115 -0.89 0.69 22.48
N ASP A 116 -1.16 1.92 22.07
CA ASP A 116 -2.41 2.29 21.44
C ASP A 116 -2.42 1.87 19.98
N VAL A 117 -3.53 1.32 19.52
CA VAL A 117 -3.84 1.20 18.09
C VAL A 117 -4.95 2.22 17.81
N ARG A 118 -4.63 3.19 16.97
CA ARG A 118 -5.55 4.27 16.59
C ARG A 118 -5.97 4.09 15.16
N PHE A 119 -7.24 4.31 14.88
CA PHE A 119 -7.78 4.24 13.53
C PHE A 119 -8.25 5.61 13.07
N ALA A 120 -8.06 5.90 11.77
CA ALA A 120 -8.61 7.06 11.11
C ALA A 120 -9.13 6.68 9.72
N GLU A 121 -10.24 7.26 9.32
CA GLU A 121 -10.85 7.03 8.02
C GLU A 121 -10.47 8.13 7.04
N LEU A 122 -10.23 7.73 5.80
CA LEU A 122 -9.95 8.61 4.68
C LEU A 122 -11.26 8.95 3.96
N ALA A 123 -11.42 10.22 3.63
CA ALA A 123 -12.53 10.70 2.82
C ALA A 123 -12.02 11.24 1.49
N ASP A 124 -12.66 10.87 0.38
CA ASP A 124 -12.24 11.25 -0.96
C ASP A 124 -11.89 12.73 -1.07
N ARG A 125 -10.69 13.02 -1.62
CA ARG A 125 -10.13 14.34 -1.86
C ARG A 125 -9.92 15.21 -0.60
N LEU A 126 -10.10 14.67 0.61
CA LEU A 126 -9.84 15.39 1.85
C LEU A 126 -8.48 14.97 2.42
N THR A 127 -7.57 15.91 2.53
CA THR A 127 -6.25 15.64 3.10
C THR A 127 -6.35 15.39 4.60
N LEU A 128 -5.82 14.25 5.04
CA LEU A 128 -5.62 13.93 6.45
C LEU A 128 -4.17 14.26 6.82
N GLU A 129 -4.02 15.16 7.79
CA GLU A 129 -2.72 15.49 8.37
C GLU A 129 -2.40 14.52 9.53
N LEU A 130 -1.29 13.83 9.43
CA LEU A 130 -0.69 13.02 10.48
C LEU A 130 0.61 13.70 10.93
N ALA A 131 1.18 13.29 12.06
CA ALA A 131 2.29 14.02 12.70
C ALA A 131 3.46 14.40 11.75
N SER A 132 3.79 13.56 10.78
CA SER A 132 4.95 13.76 9.89
C SER A 132 4.64 13.57 8.41
N ILE A 133 3.42 13.22 8.09
CA ILE A 133 2.96 12.95 6.71
C ILE A 133 1.56 13.49 6.51
N SER A 134 1.23 13.87 5.29
CA SER A 134 -0.15 14.11 4.89
C SER A 134 -0.58 13.14 3.80
N VAL A 135 -1.85 12.73 3.85
CA VAL A 135 -2.43 11.76 2.92
C VAL A 135 -3.67 12.35 2.29
N THR A 136 -3.67 12.45 0.98
CA THR A 136 -4.86 12.82 0.19
C THR A 136 -5.33 11.61 -0.59
N PRO A 137 -6.49 11.04 -0.27
CA PRO A 137 -7.07 9.93 -1.01
C PRO A 137 -7.84 10.41 -2.23
N PHE A 138 -7.91 9.57 -3.26
CA PHE A 138 -8.72 9.77 -4.46
C PHE A 138 -9.52 8.50 -4.73
N GLY A 139 -10.85 8.61 -4.82
CA GLY A 139 -11.71 7.47 -5.12
C GLY A 139 -11.38 6.87 -6.47
N VAL A 140 -11.28 5.54 -6.53
CA VAL A 140 -10.95 4.76 -7.73
C VAL A 140 -11.98 3.64 -7.96
N VAL A 141 -11.76 2.78 -8.96
CA VAL A 141 -12.76 1.78 -9.39
C VAL A 141 -12.26 0.37 -9.12
N HIS A 142 -12.63 -0.18 -7.97
CA HIS A 142 -12.29 -1.54 -7.55
C HIS A 142 -13.35 -2.10 -6.60
N ALA A 143 -13.62 -3.40 -6.64
CA ALA A 143 -14.68 -4.03 -5.83
C ALA A 143 -14.10 -4.63 -4.54
N SER A 144 -13.89 -3.81 -3.51
CA SER A 144 -13.23 -4.22 -2.26
C SER A 144 -14.13 -4.23 -1.01
N GLY A 145 -15.44 -4.04 -1.18
CA GLY A 145 -16.40 -3.99 -0.06
C GLY A 145 -16.35 -2.69 0.76
N ALA A 146 -15.44 -1.77 0.44
CA ALA A 146 -15.33 -0.41 0.95
C ALA A 146 -14.84 0.48 -0.19
N PRO A 147 -14.97 1.81 -0.14
CA PRO A 147 -14.45 2.69 -1.18
C PRO A 147 -12.95 2.48 -1.39
N PRO A 148 -12.51 2.04 -2.58
CA PRO A 148 -11.08 1.90 -2.89
C PRO A 148 -10.47 3.27 -3.20
N LEU A 149 -9.20 3.45 -2.87
CA LEU A 149 -8.53 4.72 -2.90
C LEU A 149 -7.16 4.63 -3.60
N ALA A 150 -6.89 5.53 -4.52
CA ALA A 150 -5.51 5.93 -4.80
C ALA A 150 -5.06 6.90 -3.70
N LEU A 151 -3.78 6.88 -3.39
CA LEU A 151 -3.21 7.60 -2.27
C LEU A 151 -2.12 8.56 -2.75
N ARG A 152 -2.17 9.80 -2.30
CA ARG A 152 -1.11 10.79 -2.46
C ARG A 152 -0.54 11.13 -1.10
N ILE A 153 0.74 10.82 -0.89
CA ILE A 153 1.40 10.92 0.40
C ILE A 153 2.53 11.93 0.29
N ALA A 154 2.45 12.99 1.09
CA ALA A 154 3.51 13.98 1.18
C ALA A 154 4.29 13.84 2.50
N CYS A 155 5.62 13.79 2.40
CA CYS A 155 6.53 13.66 3.52
C CYS A 155 7.91 14.25 3.14
N ASP A 156 8.53 14.99 4.04
CA ASP A 156 9.88 15.58 3.85
C ASP A 156 10.00 16.38 2.53
N GLY A 157 8.94 17.08 2.11
CA GLY A 157 8.91 17.85 0.85
C GLY A 157 8.89 16.98 -0.41
N LYS A 158 8.64 15.69 -0.28
CA LYS A 158 8.51 14.71 -1.36
C LYS A 158 7.09 14.19 -1.44
N ILE A 159 6.68 13.80 -2.64
CA ILE A 159 5.35 13.25 -2.91
C ILE A 159 5.48 11.88 -3.54
N VAL A 160 4.91 10.89 -2.86
CA VAL A 160 4.70 9.54 -3.40
C VAL A 160 3.21 9.33 -3.62
N ALA A 161 2.83 8.96 -4.84
CA ALA A 161 1.47 8.57 -5.16
C ALA A 161 1.41 7.05 -5.42
N TYR A 162 0.28 6.44 -5.08
CA TYR A 162 0.03 5.01 -5.28
C TYR A 162 -1.40 4.80 -5.78
N SER A 163 -1.57 4.00 -6.82
CA SER A 163 -2.88 3.77 -7.44
C SER A 163 -3.85 2.97 -6.57
N GLY A 164 -3.34 2.13 -5.63
CA GLY A 164 -4.11 0.98 -5.16
C GLY A 164 -4.44 0.05 -6.33
N ASP A 165 -5.42 -0.82 -6.15
CA ASP A 165 -5.99 -1.63 -7.21
C ASP A 165 -7.15 -0.87 -7.86
N THR A 166 -7.16 -0.80 -9.17
CA THR A 166 -8.19 -0.04 -9.92
C THR A 166 -8.13 -0.31 -11.41
N GLU A 167 -9.26 -0.25 -12.12
CA GLU A 167 -9.22 0.06 -13.54
C GLU A 167 -8.85 1.53 -13.78
N TRP A 168 -8.60 1.94 -15.04
CA TRP A 168 -8.27 3.32 -15.31
C TRP A 168 -9.38 4.28 -14.88
N THR A 169 -8.98 5.37 -14.24
CA THR A 169 -9.85 6.50 -13.89
C THR A 169 -9.04 7.79 -13.83
N ASP A 170 -9.63 8.91 -14.19
CA ASP A 170 -8.99 10.24 -14.19
C ASP A 170 -8.51 10.66 -12.78
N SER A 171 -9.04 10.05 -11.72
CA SER A 171 -8.53 10.22 -10.37
C SER A 171 -7.04 9.88 -10.24
N LEU A 172 -6.51 9.02 -11.09
CA LEU A 172 -5.08 8.68 -11.11
C LEU A 172 -4.24 9.84 -11.61
N ILE A 173 -4.76 10.67 -12.52
CA ILE A 173 -4.11 11.89 -13.00
C ILE A 173 -3.95 12.87 -11.82
N ASP A 174 -5.03 13.09 -11.05
CA ASP A 174 -5.00 13.96 -9.88
C ASP A 174 -4.06 13.45 -8.80
N ALA A 175 -4.06 12.16 -8.51
CA ALA A 175 -3.17 11.54 -7.54
C ALA A 175 -1.69 11.68 -7.96
N ALA A 176 -1.38 11.46 -9.24
CA ALA A 176 -0.03 11.46 -9.79
C ALA A 176 0.55 12.87 -10.01
N ARG A 177 -0.30 13.91 -10.11
CA ARG A 177 0.11 15.27 -10.50
C ARG A 177 1.27 15.80 -9.64
N GLY A 178 2.43 16.05 -10.28
CA GLY A 178 3.63 16.57 -9.63
C GLY A 178 4.26 15.59 -8.62
N ALA A 179 3.89 14.31 -8.61
CA ALA A 179 4.50 13.32 -7.73
C ALA A 179 5.97 13.07 -8.11
N ASP A 180 6.84 12.98 -7.12
CA ASP A 180 8.23 12.56 -7.32
C ASP A 180 8.28 11.08 -7.74
N LEU A 181 7.37 10.26 -7.22
CA LEU A 181 7.20 8.85 -7.57
C LEU A 181 5.70 8.52 -7.64
N PHE A 182 5.26 7.93 -8.76
CA PHE A 182 3.97 7.28 -8.88
C PHE A 182 4.17 5.77 -8.98
N ILE A 183 3.55 5.05 -8.08
CA ILE A 183 3.52 3.59 -8.04
C ILE A 183 2.14 3.17 -8.51
N ALA A 184 2.07 2.44 -9.61
CA ALA A 184 0.80 2.01 -10.19
C ALA A 184 0.71 0.50 -10.31
N GLU A 185 -0.47 -0.08 -10.08
CA GLU A 185 -0.68 -1.46 -10.45
C GLU A 185 -0.56 -1.64 -11.98
N ALA A 186 -0.14 -2.83 -12.40
CA ALA A 186 -0.26 -3.30 -13.78
C ALA A 186 -0.42 -4.82 -13.74
N LEU A 187 -1.66 -5.28 -13.55
CA LEU A 187 -1.92 -6.70 -13.32
C LEU A 187 -1.61 -7.55 -14.55
N PHE A 188 -1.98 -7.07 -15.75
CA PHE A 188 -1.71 -7.72 -17.03
C PHE A 188 -0.99 -6.78 -18.00
N PHE A 189 -0.42 -7.35 -19.07
CA PHE A 189 0.30 -6.57 -20.07
C PHE A 189 -0.68 -5.74 -20.94
N ASP A 190 -1.65 -6.39 -21.57
CA ASP A 190 -2.61 -5.80 -22.51
C ASP A 190 -4.03 -6.38 -22.36
N LYS A 191 -4.24 -7.22 -21.36
CA LYS A 191 -5.53 -7.84 -21.09
C LYS A 191 -6.34 -6.98 -20.13
N ALA A 192 -7.35 -6.29 -20.63
CA ALA A 192 -8.30 -5.57 -19.80
C ALA A 192 -9.10 -6.55 -18.93
N VAL A 193 -9.01 -6.37 -17.63
CA VAL A 193 -9.76 -7.12 -16.61
C VAL A 193 -10.50 -6.11 -15.75
N LYS A 194 -11.78 -6.36 -15.54
CA LYS A 194 -12.60 -5.47 -14.71
C LYS A 194 -11.96 -5.29 -13.33
N TYR A 195 -11.93 -4.04 -12.87
CA TYR A 195 -11.38 -3.62 -11.58
C TYR A 195 -9.86 -3.62 -11.44
N HIS A 196 -9.12 -3.92 -12.50
CA HIS A 196 -7.67 -3.89 -12.50
C HIS A 196 -7.12 -3.18 -13.75
N LEU A 197 -5.98 -2.54 -13.60
CA LEU A 197 -5.28 -1.82 -14.64
C LEU A 197 -4.33 -2.77 -15.38
N ASP A 198 -4.34 -2.70 -16.70
CA ASP A 198 -3.31 -3.31 -17.54
C ASP A 198 -2.25 -2.28 -17.95
N LEU A 199 -1.04 -2.77 -18.29
CA LEU A 199 0.08 -1.91 -18.63
C LEU A 199 -0.16 -1.08 -19.90
N ALA A 200 -0.81 -1.66 -20.91
CA ALA A 200 -1.06 -0.96 -22.17
C ALA A 200 -1.97 0.25 -21.96
N THR A 201 -3.03 0.09 -21.16
CA THR A 201 -3.91 1.20 -20.76
C THR A 201 -3.15 2.25 -19.96
N LEU A 202 -2.37 1.86 -18.96
CA LEU A 202 -1.55 2.79 -18.16
C LEU A 202 -0.59 3.60 -19.02
N LEU A 203 0.12 2.95 -19.95
CA LEU A 203 1.07 3.63 -20.83
C LEU A 203 0.37 4.48 -21.89
N GLY A 204 -0.84 4.13 -22.33
CA GLY A 204 -1.67 4.97 -23.17
C GLY A 204 -1.98 6.34 -22.57
N HIS A 205 -2.11 6.41 -21.26
CA HIS A 205 -2.32 7.65 -20.50
C HIS A 205 -1.03 8.24 -19.89
N ARG A 206 0.15 7.70 -20.24
CA ARG A 206 1.42 8.11 -19.61
C ARG A 206 1.70 9.61 -19.69
N SER A 207 1.32 10.27 -20.76
CA SER A 207 1.52 11.71 -20.96
C SER A 207 0.63 12.58 -20.06
N GLU A 208 -0.47 12.05 -19.55
CA GLU A 208 -1.39 12.74 -18.65
C GLU A 208 -0.93 12.64 -17.18
N LEU A 209 -0.09 11.64 -16.87
CA LEU A 209 0.48 11.44 -15.55
C LEU A 209 1.69 12.35 -15.35
N GLU A 210 1.48 13.51 -14.74
CA GLU A 210 2.52 14.51 -14.46
C GLU A 210 3.41 14.07 -13.28
N CYS A 211 3.97 12.85 -13.34
CA CYS A 211 4.90 12.34 -12.32
C CYS A 211 6.34 12.26 -12.88
N ARG A 212 7.31 12.45 -11.98
CA ARG A 212 8.75 12.39 -12.36
C ARG A 212 9.20 10.96 -12.65
N ARG A 213 8.72 9.99 -11.88
CA ARG A 213 9.07 8.58 -12.00
C ARG A 213 7.82 7.72 -11.87
N LEU A 214 7.71 6.70 -12.72
CA LEU A 214 6.64 5.70 -12.67
C LEU A 214 7.27 4.34 -12.40
N ILE A 215 6.73 3.59 -11.44
CA ILE A 215 7.08 2.19 -11.17
C ILE A 215 5.80 1.38 -11.14
N VAL A 216 5.77 0.26 -11.87
CA VAL A 216 4.62 -0.65 -11.86
C VAL A 216 4.82 -1.79 -10.86
N THR A 217 3.73 -2.20 -10.23
CA THR A 217 3.66 -3.23 -9.18
C THR A 217 2.42 -4.11 -9.37
N HIS A 218 2.16 -5.04 -8.45
CA HIS A 218 0.97 -5.89 -8.46
C HIS A 218 0.82 -6.71 -9.75
N MET A 219 1.94 -7.25 -10.23
CA MET A 219 2.06 -7.90 -11.53
C MET A 219 1.73 -9.38 -11.45
N SER A 220 0.82 -9.85 -12.33
CA SER A 220 0.55 -11.28 -12.53
C SER A 220 1.70 -12.01 -13.24
N GLU A 221 1.61 -13.33 -13.35
CA GLU A 221 2.54 -14.16 -14.10
C GLU A 221 2.69 -13.70 -15.57
N ASP A 222 1.65 -13.17 -16.21
CA ASP A 222 1.73 -12.65 -17.57
C ASP A 222 2.70 -11.48 -17.67
N MET A 223 2.61 -10.53 -16.76
CA MET A 223 3.51 -9.40 -16.65
C MET A 223 4.95 -9.84 -16.31
N LEU A 224 5.09 -10.74 -15.35
CA LEU A 224 6.39 -11.20 -14.85
C LEU A 224 7.20 -11.93 -15.93
N ARG A 225 6.55 -12.71 -16.80
CA ARG A 225 7.21 -13.36 -17.95
C ARG A 225 7.77 -12.37 -18.96
N ARG A 226 7.20 -11.17 -19.04
CA ARG A 226 7.59 -10.11 -19.97
C ARG A 226 8.53 -9.08 -19.35
N ARG A 227 8.81 -9.17 -18.05
CA ARG A 227 9.49 -8.15 -17.24
C ARG A 227 10.74 -7.58 -17.90
N ASP A 228 11.60 -8.43 -18.45
CA ASP A 228 12.88 -8.03 -19.03
C ASP A 228 12.75 -7.30 -20.39
N THR A 229 11.53 -7.24 -20.94
CA THR A 229 11.21 -6.54 -22.20
C THR A 229 10.38 -5.28 -22.00
N LEU A 230 10.00 -4.97 -20.75
CA LEU A 230 9.19 -3.79 -20.44
C LEU A 230 10.03 -2.52 -20.49
N GLU A 231 9.49 -1.48 -21.12
CA GLU A 231 10.10 -0.14 -21.16
C GLU A 231 9.78 0.71 -19.92
N VAL A 232 9.06 0.15 -18.96
CA VAL A 232 8.69 0.79 -17.69
C VAL A 232 9.42 0.13 -16.53
N GLU A 233 9.76 0.92 -15.53
CA GLU A 233 10.38 0.40 -14.32
C GLU A 233 9.40 -0.47 -13.53
N THR A 234 9.85 -1.64 -13.08
CA THR A 234 9.03 -2.58 -12.28
C THR A 234 9.49 -2.64 -10.83
N ALA A 235 8.53 -2.83 -9.94
CA ALA A 235 8.80 -3.19 -8.56
C ALA A 235 9.25 -4.66 -8.46
N GLU A 236 10.03 -4.94 -7.41
CA GLU A 236 10.35 -6.28 -6.95
C GLU A 236 10.59 -6.27 -5.44
N ASP A 237 10.42 -7.42 -4.80
CA ASP A 237 10.57 -7.54 -3.36
C ASP A 237 11.99 -7.16 -2.92
N GLY A 238 12.09 -6.26 -1.96
CA GLY A 238 13.35 -5.73 -1.44
C GLY A 238 13.91 -4.52 -2.20
N LYS A 239 13.38 -4.17 -3.39
CA LYS A 239 13.83 -3.00 -4.15
C LYS A 239 13.71 -1.72 -3.33
N VAL A 240 14.77 -0.91 -3.34
CA VAL A 240 14.83 0.40 -2.67
C VAL A 240 14.99 1.51 -3.71
N VAL A 241 14.18 2.54 -3.55
CA VAL A 241 14.20 3.74 -4.38
C VAL A 241 14.38 4.96 -3.47
N VAL A 242 15.27 5.85 -3.85
CA VAL A 242 15.42 7.17 -3.20
C VAL A 242 14.64 8.19 -4.01
N VAL A 243 13.79 8.94 -3.32
CA VAL A 243 12.91 9.98 -3.87
C VAL A 243 13.40 11.36 -3.42
#